data_ad05b93b2781c0bf45d4ac37f20c871e
#
_entry.id   ad05b93b2781c0bf45d4ac37f20c871e
#
_cell.length_a   1.000
_cell.length_b   1.000
_cell.length_c   1.000
_cell.angle_alpha   90.00
_cell.angle_beta   90.00
_cell.angle_gamma   90.00
#
_symmetry.space_group_name_H-M   'P 1'
#
loop_
_entity.id
_entity.type
_entity.pdbx_description
1 polymer ?
#
loop_
_entity_poly.entity_id
_entity_poly.type
_entity_poly.pdbx_seq_one_letter_code
_entity_poly.pdbx_strand_id
1 'polypeptide(L)'
;MTTPTNTRKLNIKLIAIEIGDGLKYDTSVNEINRIGQAVFPFKRDTFPNESITSQRARLIYDWILSLARHQCTDSERTQMLSTFVQRLAPEGELRQRMLKILQDNGLDVASPDEESLRRFDSQTFHAEIVRHCRRLYGQRNFFHAVFEAAKVYNNSVKSKANSTKDGESLMMNVWDPTSGVLKITACESDTDRNVQDGIKFLSAGLMRAIRNPTAHEPALHWPIDEQDATDVLGFISFLLRQHDKAVYVPTT
;
A
#
# COMPACT_ATOMS: atom_id res chain seq x y z
N MET A 1 -27.39 25.72 -20.04
CA MET A 1 -26.19 25.90 -20.89
C MET A 1 -25.10 25.02 -20.28
N THR A 2 -24.96 23.80 -20.81
CA THR A 2 -23.94 22.84 -20.39
C THR A 2 -22.66 23.19 -21.14
N THR A 3 -21.64 23.63 -20.41
CA THR A 3 -20.28 23.79 -20.92
C THR A 3 -19.74 22.42 -21.37
N PRO A 4 -19.20 22.29 -22.59
CA PRO A 4 -18.59 21.05 -23.02
C PRO A 4 -17.29 20.83 -22.24
N THR A 5 -17.24 19.77 -21.47
CA THR A 5 -16.02 19.23 -20.88
C THR A 5 -15.09 18.82 -22.04
N ASN A 6 -14.05 19.60 -22.24
CA ASN A 6 -12.99 19.32 -23.22
C ASN A 6 -12.19 18.11 -22.72
N THR A 7 -12.63 16.92 -23.06
CA THR A 7 -11.89 15.68 -22.81
C THR A 7 -10.64 15.67 -23.68
N ARG A 8 -9.55 16.21 -23.16
CA ARG A 8 -8.23 16.10 -23.75
C ARG A 8 -7.90 14.61 -23.87
N LYS A 9 -7.82 14.11 -25.08
CA LYS A 9 -7.53 12.70 -25.35
C LYS A 9 -6.17 12.36 -24.77
N LEU A 10 -6.15 11.47 -23.78
CA LEU A 10 -4.97 11.05 -23.03
C LEU A 10 -3.88 10.51 -23.98
N ASN A 11 -2.72 11.15 -24.01
CA ASN A 11 -1.58 10.70 -24.83
C ASN A 11 -0.70 9.73 -24.04
N ILE A 12 -1.20 8.52 -23.81
CA ILE A 12 -0.49 7.49 -23.04
C ILE A 12 0.88 7.15 -23.62
N LYS A 13 1.05 7.24 -24.94
CA LYS A 13 2.33 6.98 -25.59
C LYS A 13 3.38 8.01 -25.20
N LEU A 14 3.01 9.28 -25.13
CA LEU A 14 3.91 10.35 -24.68
C LEU A 14 4.29 10.17 -23.20
N ILE A 15 3.30 9.91 -22.37
CA ILE A 15 3.51 9.61 -20.93
C ILE A 15 4.49 8.45 -20.77
N ALA A 16 4.32 7.37 -21.52
CA ALA A 16 5.19 6.20 -21.41
C ALA A 16 6.64 6.50 -21.76
N ILE A 17 6.88 7.37 -22.77
CA ILE A 17 8.21 7.81 -23.16
C ILE A 17 8.83 8.68 -22.05
N GLU A 18 8.11 9.71 -21.61
CA GLU A 18 8.59 10.67 -20.61
C GLU A 18 8.90 10.02 -19.26
N ILE A 19 8.02 9.13 -18.78
CA ILE A 19 8.23 8.37 -17.54
C ILE A 19 9.40 7.39 -17.71
N GLY A 20 9.46 6.68 -18.83
CA GLY A 20 10.57 5.76 -19.13
C GLY A 20 11.93 6.47 -19.13
N ASP A 21 12.03 7.62 -19.80
CA ASP A 21 13.24 8.42 -19.84
C ASP A 21 13.60 9.02 -18.48
N GLY A 22 12.61 9.46 -17.72
CA GLY A 22 12.81 10.04 -16.40
C GLY A 22 13.30 9.05 -15.35
N LEU A 23 12.91 7.77 -15.44
CA LEU A 23 13.20 6.75 -14.42
C LEU A 23 14.30 5.75 -14.83
N LYS A 24 14.82 5.79 -16.03
CA LYS A 24 15.79 4.79 -16.54
C LYS A 24 17.10 4.69 -15.77
N TYR A 25 17.49 5.73 -15.05
CA TYR A 25 18.74 5.73 -14.29
C TYR A 25 18.55 5.34 -12.82
N ASP A 26 17.35 5.50 -12.29
CA ASP A 26 17.01 5.31 -10.88
C ASP A 26 16.28 3.98 -10.59
N THR A 27 16.19 3.11 -11.61
CA THR A 27 15.50 1.80 -11.53
C THR A 27 16.37 0.67 -12.06
N SER A 28 16.03 -0.57 -11.69
CA SER A 28 16.61 -1.78 -12.26
C SER A 28 15.58 -2.59 -13.06
N VAL A 29 16.05 -3.44 -13.99
CA VAL A 29 15.19 -4.36 -14.77
C VAL A 29 14.31 -5.23 -13.86
N ASN A 30 14.91 -5.79 -12.80
CA ASN A 30 14.20 -6.65 -11.85
C ASN A 30 13.16 -5.88 -11.05
N GLU A 31 13.47 -4.68 -10.63
CA GLU A 31 12.56 -3.82 -9.88
C GLU A 31 11.36 -3.38 -10.73
N ILE A 32 11.59 -2.94 -11.96
CA ILE A 32 10.53 -2.55 -12.90
C ILE A 32 9.56 -3.72 -13.11
N ASN A 33 10.08 -4.94 -13.36
CA ASN A 33 9.23 -6.11 -13.56
C ASN A 33 8.49 -6.51 -12.28
N ARG A 34 9.15 -6.50 -11.13
CA ARG A 34 8.53 -6.81 -9.84
C ARG A 34 7.39 -5.85 -9.51
N ILE A 35 7.61 -4.54 -9.71
CA ILE A 35 6.58 -3.53 -9.44
C ILE A 35 5.46 -3.62 -10.48
N GLY A 36 5.78 -3.80 -11.76
CA GLY A 36 4.78 -3.98 -12.80
C GLY A 36 3.87 -5.17 -12.54
N GLN A 37 4.42 -6.33 -12.17
CA GLN A 37 3.65 -7.52 -11.80
C GLN A 37 2.80 -7.33 -10.53
N ALA A 38 3.26 -6.50 -9.59
CA ALA A 38 2.54 -6.23 -8.36
C ALA A 38 1.41 -5.18 -8.52
N VAL A 39 1.48 -4.33 -9.54
CA VAL A 39 0.52 -3.23 -9.77
C VAL A 39 -0.51 -3.59 -10.84
N PHE A 40 -0.08 -4.27 -11.90
CA PHE A 40 -0.93 -4.54 -13.05
C PHE A 40 -1.46 -5.97 -13.05
N PRO A 41 -2.80 -6.16 -13.26
CA PRO A 41 -3.45 -7.49 -13.24
C PRO A 41 -3.30 -8.26 -14.57
N PHE A 42 -2.36 -7.85 -15.42
CA PHE A 42 -2.15 -8.43 -16.75
C PHE A 42 -0.66 -8.70 -17.02
N LYS A 43 -0.39 -9.50 -18.04
CA LYS A 43 0.98 -9.71 -18.53
C LYS A 43 1.39 -8.54 -19.42
N ARG A 44 2.66 -8.13 -19.29
CA ARG A 44 3.24 -7.08 -20.12
C ARG A 44 3.38 -7.56 -21.58
N ASP A 45 2.91 -6.76 -22.51
CA ASP A 45 3.18 -6.89 -23.94
C ASP A 45 4.47 -6.14 -24.32
N THR A 46 4.96 -6.34 -25.54
CA THR A 46 6.10 -5.64 -26.10
C THR A 46 5.64 -4.75 -27.26
N PHE A 47 6.06 -3.48 -27.22
CA PHE A 47 5.68 -2.49 -28.23
C PHE A 47 6.91 -1.97 -28.96
N PRO A 48 7.04 -2.19 -30.27
CA PRO A 48 8.17 -1.67 -31.03
C PRO A 48 8.28 -0.14 -30.97
N ASN A 49 9.46 0.36 -30.59
CA ASN A 49 9.77 1.77 -30.64
C ASN A 49 11.32 1.93 -30.73
N GLU A 50 11.82 2.20 -31.93
CA GLU A 50 13.26 2.28 -32.22
C GLU A 50 13.94 3.45 -31.51
N SER A 51 13.20 4.49 -31.11
CA SER A 51 13.76 5.66 -30.43
C SER A 51 14.17 5.37 -28.97
N ILE A 52 13.68 4.26 -28.39
CA ILE A 52 14.00 3.90 -27.00
C ILE A 52 15.17 2.89 -26.99
N THR A 53 16.36 3.35 -26.70
CA THR A 53 17.58 2.52 -26.66
C THR A 53 17.84 1.88 -25.29
N SER A 54 17.36 2.50 -24.20
CA SER A 54 17.51 1.96 -22.85
C SER A 54 16.54 0.81 -22.60
N GLN A 55 17.07 -0.36 -22.17
CA GLN A 55 16.25 -1.51 -21.78
C GLN A 55 15.29 -1.17 -20.65
N ARG A 56 15.69 -0.39 -19.67
CA ARG A 56 14.85 0.01 -18.53
C ARG A 56 13.72 0.94 -18.96
N ALA A 57 14.04 1.96 -19.79
CA ALA A 57 13.02 2.82 -20.37
C ALA A 57 12.03 2.02 -21.23
N ARG A 58 12.50 1.03 -22.00
CA ARG A 58 11.69 0.12 -22.81
C ARG A 58 10.72 -0.68 -21.95
N LEU A 59 11.18 -1.24 -20.83
CA LEU A 59 10.32 -2.00 -19.92
C LEU A 59 9.21 -1.14 -19.30
N ILE A 60 9.54 0.08 -18.87
CA ILE A 60 8.56 1.03 -18.34
C ILE A 60 7.54 1.40 -19.43
N TYR A 61 8.01 1.71 -20.63
CA TYR A 61 7.18 2.00 -21.79
C TYR A 61 6.22 0.85 -22.12
N ASP A 62 6.71 -0.38 -22.15
CA ASP A 62 5.91 -1.57 -22.42
C ASP A 62 4.81 -1.79 -21.37
N TRP A 63 5.12 -1.62 -20.08
CA TRP A 63 4.14 -1.73 -19.00
C TRP A 63 3.02 -0.69 -19.13
N ILE A 64 3.37 0.57 -19.39
CA ILE A 64 2.40 1.67 -19.52
C ILE A 64 1.53 1.47 -20.76
N LEU A 65 2.09 1.03 -21.91
CA LEU A 65 1.29 0.75 -23.10
C LEU A 65 0.43 -0.51 -22.95
N SER A 66 0.87 -1.50 -22.19
CA SER A 66 0.03 -2.66 -21.88
C SER A 66 -1.20 -2.24 -21.07
N LEU A 67 -1.04 -1.30 -20.11
CA LEU A 67 -2.15 -0.71 -19.38
C LEU A 67 -3.13 0.02 -20.31
N ALA A 68 -2.63 0.71 -21.35
CA ALA A 68 -3.50 1.39 -22.32
C ALA A 68 -4.42 0.44 -23.11
N ARG A 69 -3.99 -0.81 -23.30
CA ARG A 69 -4.78 -1.86 -23.97
C ARG A 69 -5.70 -2.63 -23.02
N HIS A 70 -5.42 -2.56 -21.74
CA HIS A 70 -6.22 -3.27 -20.75
C HIS A 70 -7.61 -2.66 -20.61
N GLN A 71 -8.64 -3.54 -20.56
CA GLN A 71 -10.03 -3.12 -20.36
C GLN A 71 -10.22 -2.76 -18.86
N CYS A 72 -10.30 -1.48 -18.57
CA CYS A 72 -10.56 -0.92 -17.26
C CYS A 72 -11.16 0.49 -17.40
N THR A 73 -11.76 1.00 -16.34
CA THR A 73 -12.24 2.37 -16.29
C THR A 73 -11.08 3.36 -16.32
N ASP A 74 -11.33 4.62 -16.69
CA ASP A 74 -10.31 5.67 -16.69
C ASP A 74 -9.79 5.95 -15.26
N SER A 75 -10.63 5.81 -14.25
CA SER A 75 -10.23 5.92 -12.83
C SER A 75 -9.26 4.81 -12.44
N GLU A 76 -9.57 3.56 -12.75
CA GLU A 76 -8.67 2.41 -12.48
C GLU A 76 -7.34 2.54 -13.22
N ARG A 77 -7.39 3.01 -14.49
CA ARG A 77 -6.19 3.25 -15.31
C ARG A 77 -5.30 4.31 -14.68
N THR A 78 -5.88 5.42 -14.25
CA THR A 78 -5.18 6.51 -13.58
C THR A 78 -4.56 6.03 -12.26
N GLN A 79 -5.32 5.28 -11.47
CA GLN A 79 -4.86 4.73 -10.20
C GLN A 79 -3.68 3.76 -10.38
N MET A 80 -3.80 2.80 -11.31
CA MET A 80 -2.72 1.85 -11.59
C MET A 80 -1.46 2.56 -12.09
N LEU A 81 -1.60 3.52 -13.00
CA LEU A 81 -0.47 4.26 -13.54
C LEU A 81 0.22 5.13 -12.48
N SER A 82 -0.54 5.85 -11.68
CA SER A 82 0.03 6.66 -10.60
C SER A 82 0.71 5.80 -9.54
N THR A 83 0.12 4.65 -9.18
CA THR A 83 0.74 3.68 -8.25
C THR A 83 2.03 3.10 -8.81
N PHE A 84 2.07 2.74 -10.09
CA PHE A 84 3.27 2.24 -10.76
C PHE A 84 4.41 3.27 -10.71
N VAL A 85 4.12 4.51 -11.08
CA VAL A 85 5.08 5.61 -11.07
C VAL A 85 5.55 5.93 -9.64
N GLN A 86 4.65 5.99 -8.67
CA GLN A 86 5.00 6.25 -7.28
C GLN A 86 5.90 5.19 -6.66
N ARG A 87 5.72 3.92 -7.04
CA ARG A 87 6.55 2.82 -6.56
C ARG A 87 7.91 2.73 -7.23
N LEU A 88 8.00 3.12 -8.51
CA LEU A 88 9.25 3.14 -9.26
C LEU A 88 10.12 4.35 -8.93
N ALA A 89 9.51 5.53 -8.78
CA ALA A 89 10.24 6.75 -8.53
C ALA A 89 10.71 6.82 -7.06
N PRO A 90 12.00 7.07 -6.79
CA PRO A 90 12.49 7.35 -5.45
C PRO A 90 11.78 8.56 -4.84
N GLU A 91 11.70 8.64 -3.51
CA GLU A 91 11.08 9.78 -2.82
C GLU A 91 11.86 11.07 -3.11
N GLY A 92 11.13 12.19 -3.21
CA GLY A 92 11.71 13.50 -3.46
C GLY A 92 11.29 14.11 -4.80
N GLU A 93 12.13 14.99 -5.33
CA GLU A 93 11.85 15.81 -6.53
C GLU A 93 11.54 14.97 -7.78
N LEU A 94 12.26 13.86 -7.97
CA LEU A 94 12.06 13.00 -9.13
C LEU A 94 10.63 12.42 -9.17
N ARG A 95 10.13 11.92 -8.02
CA ARG A 95 8.74 11.43 -7.92
C ARG A 95 7.74 12.54 -8.21
N GLN A 96 7.94 13.73 -7.66
CA GLN A 96 7.06 14.88 -7.93
C GLN A 96 7.06 15.24 -9.42
N ARG A 97 8.24 15.25 -10.06
CA ARG A 97 8.36 15.50 -11.50
C ARG A 97 7.61 14.44 -12.32
N MET A 98 7.75 13.16 -11.98
CA MET A 98 7.05 12.08 -12.69
C MET A 98 5.54 12.17 -12.52
N LEU A 99 5.05 12.48 -11.32
CA LEU A 99 3.62 12.69 -11.08
C LEU A 99 3.09 13.93 -11.81
N LYS A 100 3.89 14.99 -11.91
CA LYS A 100 3.54 16.17 -12.70
C LYS A 100 3.38 15.85 -14.19
N ILE A 101 4.22 14.99 -14.77
CA ILE A 101 4.04 14.52 -16.15
C ILE A 101 2.65 13.90 -16.33
N LEU A 102 2.18 13.10 -15.36
CA LEU A 102 0.84 12.52 -15.43
C LEU A 102 -0.25 13.60 -15.38
N GLN A 103 -0.12 14.58 -14.48
CA GLN A 103 -1.07 15.70 -14.36
C GLN A 103 -1.13 16.57 -15.62
N ASP A 104 0.03 16.96 -16.14
CA ASP A 104 0.14 17.80 -17.35
C ASP A 104 -0.45 17.11 -18.58
N ASN A 105 -0.51 15.79 -18.59
CA ASN A 105 -1.14 14.97 -19.62
C ASN A 105 -2.63 14.63 -19.34
N GLY A 106 -3.26 15.29 -18.34
CA GLY A 106 -4.69 15.19 -18.06
C GLY A 106 -5.10 13.95 -17.27
N LEU A 107 -4.13 13.21 -16.71
CA LEU A 107 -4.42 12.23 -15.68
C LEU A 107 -4.63 13.00 -14.37
N ASP A 108 -5.81 12.88 -13.81
CA ASP A 108 -6.07 13.33 -12.45
C ASP A 108 -5.28 12.44 -11.49
N VAL A 109 -4.00 12.72 -11.39
CA VAL A 109 -3.12 12.17 -10.36
C VAL A 109 -3.55 12.87 -9.09
N ALA A 110 -4.53 12.29 -8.43
CA ALA A 110 -5.35 12.87 -7.42
C ALA A 110 -4.53 13.76 -6.48
N SER A 111 -4.75 15.06 -6.54
CA SER A 111 -4.79 15.87 -5.34
C SER A 111 -5.57 15.05 -4.31
N PRO A 112 -5.12 14.94 -3.06
CA PRO A 112 -5.84 14.16 -2.08
C PRO A 112 -7.30 14.60 -2.12
N ASP A 113 -8.21 13.63 -2.25
CA ASP A 113 -9.64 13.92 -2.18
C ASP A 113 -9.91 14.54 -0.81
N GLU A 114 -10.28 15.82 -0.81
CA GLU A 114 -10.49 16.57 0.44
C GLU A 114 -11.58 15.96 1.32
N GLU A 115 -12.55 15.29 0.71
CA GLU A 115 -13.60 14.61 1.46
C GLU A 115 -13.05 13.35 2.14
N SER A 116 -12.29 12.52 1.43
CA SER A 116 -11.60 11.36 2.01
C SER A 116 -10.61 11.79 3.09
N LEU A 117 -9.86 12.88 2.90
CA LEU A 117 -8.98 13.42 3.94
C LEU A 117 -9.75 13.89 5.17
N ARG A 118 -10.85 14.64 5.00
CA ARG A 118 -11.70 15.06 6.13
C ARG A 118 -12.26 13.85 6.87
N ARG A 119 -12.68 12.82 6.15
CA ARG A 119 -13.20 11.57 6.72
C ARG A 119 -12.11 10.82 7.50
N PHE A 120 -10.90 10.72 6.96
CA PHE A 120 -9.75 10.15 7.65
C PHE A 120 -9.39 10.95 8.90
N ASP A 121 -9.30 12.28 8.80
CA ASP A 121 -8.88 13.16 9.88
C ASP A 121 -9.95 13.28 10.99
N SER A 122 -11.20 12.94 10.71
CA SER A 122 -12.27 12.83 11.72
C SER A 122 -12.13 11.57 12.59
N GLN A 123 -11.30 10.60 12.19
CA GLN A 123 -11.06 9.38 12.96
C GLN A 123 -9.93 9.57 13.97
N THR A 124 -10.06 8.91 15.13
CA THR A 124 -8.99 8.91 16.15
C THR A 124 -8.02 7.77 15.89
N PHE A 125 -7.32 7.82 14.75
CA PHE A 125 -6.33 6.81 14.40
C PHE A 125 -5.05 6.97 15.23
N HIS A 126 -4.34 5.85 15.40
CA HIS A 126 -3.01 5.83 15.99
C HIS A 126 -2.00 6.61 15.13
N ALA A 127 -1.00 7.27 15.77
CA ALA A 127 -0.04 8.13 15.08
C ALA A 127 0.67 7.45 13.90
N GLU A 128 1.01 6.16 14.03
CA GLU A 128 1.63 5.39 12.94
C GLU A 128 0.67 5.19 11.76
N ILE A 129 -0.64 5.04 11.99
CA ILE A 129 -1.63 4.99 10.92
C ILE A 129 -1.71 6.34 10.21
N VAL A 130 -1.75 7.44 10.96
CA VAL A 130 -1.76 8.79 10.37
C VAL A 130 -0.51 9.00 9.52
N ARG A 131 0.66 8.66 10.05
CA ARG A 131 1.95 8.85 9.39
C ARG A 131 2.07 8.09 8.07
N HIS A 132 1.63 6.83 8.03
CA HIS A 132 1.87 5.93 6.91
C HIS A 132 0.69 5.81 5.94
N CYS A 133 -0.55 6.07 6.39
CA CYS A 133 -1.75 5.76 5.61
C CYS A 133 -2.53 6.98 5.15
N ARG A 134 -2.43 8.15 5.82
CA ARG A 134 -3.22 9.34 5.52
C ARG A 134 -3.16 9.74 4.04
N ARG A 135 -1.96 9.77 3.46
CA ARG A 135 -1.77 10.12 2.06
C ARG A 135 -2.41 9.10 1.12
N LEU A 136 -2.20 7.81 1.38
CA LEU A 136 -2.77 6.72 0.57
C LEU A 136 -4.30 6.75 0.62
N TYR A 137 -4.85 6.97 1.81
CA TYR A 137 -6.30 7.08 2.00
C TYR A 137 -6.88 8.30 1.26
N GLY A 138 -6.27 9.48 1.41
CA GLY A 138 -6.67 10.69 0.70
C GLY A 138 -6.56 10.58 -0.83
N GLN A 139 -5.70 9.72 -1.33
CA GLN A 139 -5.61 9.38 -2.76
C GLN A 139 -6.60 8.27 -3.18
N ARG A 140 -7.54 7.90 -2.30
CA ARG A 140 -8.50 6.79 -2.47
C ARG A 140 -7.84 5.44 -2.77
N ASN A 141 -6.57 5.30 -2.38
CA ASN A 141 -5.79 4.09 -2.53
C ASN A 141 -5.95 3.18 -1.29
N PHE A 142 -7.19 2.80 -1.03
CA PHE A 142 -7.63 2.14 0.20
C PHE A 142 -6.95 0.80 0.44
N PHE A 143 -6.85 -0.04 -0.60
CA PHE A 143 -6.14 -1.32 -0.52
C PHE A 143 -4.69 -1.13 -0.02
N HIS A 144 -3.97 -0.16 -0.59
CA HIS A 144 -2.59 0.07 -0.20
C HIS A 144 -2.46 0.74 1.19
N ALA A 145 -3.44 1.57 1.58
CA ALA A 145 -3.49 2.12 2.93
C ALA A 145 -3.61 1.01 3.98
N VAL A 146 -4.51 0.05 3.76
CA VAL A 146 -4.71 -1.11 4.63
C VAL A 146 -3.48 -2.03 4.65
N PHE A 147 -2.90 -2.31 3.49
CA PHE A 147 -1.68 -3.12 3.39
C PHE A 147 -0.50 -2.49 4.12
N GLU A 148 -0.30 -1.18 3.96
CA GLU A 148 0.77 -0.46 4.64
C GLU A 148 0.57 -0.45 6.15
N ALA A 149 -0.65 -0.22 6.63
CA ALA A 149 -1.00 -0.29 8.05
C ALA A 149 -0.69 -1.67 8.66
N ALA A 150 -1.06 -2.75 7.97
CA ALA A 150 -0.79 -4.12 8.43
C ALA A 150 0.72 -4.42 8.49
N LYS A 151 1.50 -3.92 7.54
CA LYS A 151 2.98 -4.02 7.56
C LYS A 151 3.58 -3.24 8.73
N VAL A 152 3.11 -2.02 8.96
CA VAL A 152 3.56 -1.18 10.08
C VAL A 152 3.33 -1.90 11.39
N TYR A 153 2.12 -2.44 11.62
CA TYR A 153 1.82 -3.21 12.82
C TYR A 153 2.73 -4.43 12.98
N ASN A 154 2.86 -5.24 11.93
CA ASN A 154 3.74 -6.41 11.93
C ASN A 154 5.19 -6.05 12.32
N ASN A 155 5.73 -5.00 11.70
CA ASN A 155 7.11 -4.57 11.93
C ASN A 155 7.30 -3.99 13.36
N SER A 156 6.31 -3.26 13.88
CA SER A 156 6.32 -2.74 15.25
C SER A 156 6.36 -3.86 16.28
N VAL A 157 5.50 -4.88 16.11
CA VAL A 157 5.49 -6.07 16.97
C VAL A 157 6.81 -6.84 16.87
N LYS A 158 7.28 -7.08 15.64
CA LYS A 158 8.55 -7.77 15.39
C LYS A 158 9.74 -7.08 16.06
N SER A 159 9.81 -5.76 15.95
CA SER A 159 10.87 -4.94 16.54
C SER A 159 10.83 -4.99 18.07
N LYS A 160 9.64 -4.76 18.67
CA LYS A 160 9.48 -4.76 20.14
C LYS A 160 9.75 -6.14 20.76
N ALA A 161 9.39 -7.20 20.04
CA ALA A 161 9.62 -8.58 20.49
C ALA A 161 11.04 -9.09 20.20
N ASN A 162 11.88 -8.32 19.49
CA ASN A 162 13.18 -8.76 19.02
C ASN A 162 13.12 -10.12 18.30
N SER A 163 12.10 -10.33 17.47
CA SER A 163 11.78 -11.62 16.84
C SER A 163 12.22 -11.66 15.38
N THR A 164 12.64 -12.83 14.91
CA THR A 164 12.92 -13.09 13.49
C THR A 164 11.69 -13.60 12.73
N LYS A 165 10.63 -14.02 13.48
CA LYS A 165 9.36 -14.49 12.89
C LYS A 165 8.62 -13.36 12.19
N ASP A 166 7.62 -13.71 11.38
CA ASP A 166 6.79 -12.76 10.61
C ASP A 166 5.33 -13.22 10.54
N GLY A 167 4.42 -12.28 10.32
CA GLY A 167 3.00 -12.54 10.07
C GLY A 167 2.30 -13.29 11.21
N GLU A 168 1.42 -14.23 10.86
CA GLU A 168 0.64 -15.02 11.81
C GLU A 168 1.52 -15.73 12.84
N SER A 169 2.62 -16.35 12.40
CA SER A 169 3.53 -17.07 13.30
C SER A 169 4.22 -16.17 14.33
N LEU A 170 4.51 -14.92 13.94
CA LEU A 170 5.00 -13.90 14.88
C LEU A 170 3.94 -13.63 15.93
N MET A 171 2.70 -13.31 15.53
CA MET A 171 1.64 -12.91 16.45
C MET A 171 1.28 -14.04 17.44
N MET A 172 1.14 -15.26 16.93
CA MET A 172 0.84 -16.44 17.77
C MET A 172 1.94 -16.72 18.82
N ASN A 173 3.19 -16.40 18.50
CA ASN A 173 4.31 -16.63 19.40
C ASN A 173 4.50 -15.53 20.45
N VAL A 174 4.55 -14.26 20.00
CA VAL A 174 4.98 -13.16 20.88
C VAL A 174 3.90 -12.71 21.87
N TRP A 175 2.62 -12.91 21.52
CA TRP A 175 1.46 -12.57 22.36
C TRP A 175 0.96 -13.73 23.22
N ASP A 176 1.59 -14.90 23.14
CA ASP A 176 1.11 -16.06 23.91
C ASP A 176 1.07 -15.78 25.43
N PRO A 177 -0.03 -16.11 26.13
CA PRO A 177 -0.16 -15.83 27.57
C PRO A 177 0.91 -16.48 28.43
N THR A 178 1.42 -17.64 28.02
CA THR A 178 2.38 -18.44 28.80
C THR A 178 3.81 -18.17 28.37
N SER A 179 4.10 -18.33 27.07
CA SER A 179 5.46 -18.31 26.52
C SER A 179 5.81 -17.03 25.74
N GLY A 180 4.83 -16.15 25.51
CA GLY A 180 5.05 -14.94 24.74
C GLY A 180 5.85 -13.88 25.50
N VAL A 181 6.65 -13.11 24.76
CA VAL A 181 7.53 -12.06 25.30
C VAL A 181 6.88 -10.69 25.39
N LEU A 182 5.71 -10.48 24.77
CA LEU A 182 4.95 -9.23 24.87
C LEU A 182 3.72 -9.44 25.75
N LYS A 183 3.62 -8.68 26.83
CA LYS A 183 2.52 -8.77 27.81
C LYS A 183 1.80 -7.44 27.90
N ILE A 184 0.48 -7.46 27.76
CA ILE A 184 -0.42 -6.31 27.98
C ILE A 184 -1.14 -6.42 29.33
N THR A 185 -1.14 -7.62 29.93
CA THR A 185 -1.68 -7.92 31.26
C THR A 185 -0.64 -8.69 32.06
N ALA A 186 -0.83 -8.77 33.38
CA ALA A 186 0.02 -9.59 34.25
C ALA A 186 -0.17 -11.10 34.02
N CYS A 187 -1.22 -11.51 33.33
CA CYS A 187 -1.60 -12.91 33.08
C CYS A 187 -1.83 -13.71 34.40
N GLU A 188 -2.15 -13.04 35.50
CA GLU A 188 -2.37 -13.67 36.82
C GLU A 188 -3.78 -14.24 36.96
N SER A 189 -4.80 -13.49 36.51
CA SER A 189 -6.20 -13.92 36.54
C SER A 189 -6.61 -14.57 35.20
N ASP A 190 -7.75 -15.30 35.22
CA ASP A 190 -8.34 -15.85 33.99
C ASP A 190 -8.74 -14.73 33.05
N THR A 191 -9.23 -13.61 33.56
CA THR A 191 -9.56 -12.43 32.72
C THR A 191 -8.31 -11.88 32.04
N ASP A 192 -7.19 -11.76 32.73
CA ASP A 192 -5.92 -11.30 32.16
C ASP A 192 -5.46 -12.22 31.04
N ARG A 193 -5.51 -13.53 31.29
CA ARG A 193 -5.13 -14.55 30.28
C ARG A 193 -6.04 -14.48 29.07
N ASN A 194 -7.35 -14.32 29.25
CA ASN A 194 -8.33 -14.19 28.17
C ASN A 194 -8.08 -12.92 27.34
N VAL A 195 -7.79 -11.79 27.97
CA VAL A 195 -7.46 -10.54 27.27
C VAL A 195 -6.18 -10.69 26.45
N GLN A 196 -5.13 -11.25 27.06
CA GLN A 196 -3.84 -11.49 26.39
C GLN A 196 -4.01 -12.44 25.18
N ASP A 197 -4.74 -13.54 25.38
CA ASP A 197 -5.03 -14.53 24.34
C ASP A 197 -5.90 -13.93 23.23
N GLY A 198 -6.87 -13.11 23.60
CA GLY A 198 -7.69 -12.36 22.65
C GLY A 198 -6.86 -11.48 21.72
N ILE A 199 -5.91 -10.72 22.24
CA ILE A 199 -4.99 -9.90 21.41
C ILE A 199 -4.12 -10.77 20.49
N LYS A 200 -3.66 -11.92 20.97
CA LYS A 200 -2.95 -12.92 20.13
C LYS A 200 -3.79 -13.30 18.91
N PHE A 201 -5.03 -13.73 19.11
CA PHE A 201 -5.89 -14.17 18.01
C PHE A 201 -6.34 -13.03 17.10
N LEU A 202 -6.64 -11.85 17.62
CA LEU A 202 -6.95 -10.67 16.82
C LEU A 202 -5.78 -10.26 15.93
N SER A 203 -4.57 -10.29 16.48
CA SER A 203 -3.34 -9.97 15.73
C SER A 203 -3.03 -11.03 14.67
N ALA A 204 -3.16 -12.30 15.00
CA ALA A 204 -2.98 -13.42 14.07
C ALA A 204 -4.03 -13.39 12.96
N GLY A 205 -5.30 -13.11 13.31
CA GLY A 205 -6.41 -12.95 12.36
C GLY A 205 -6.16 -11.80 11.39
N LEU A 206 -5.67 -10.65 11.87
CA LEU A 206 -5.28 -9.54 11.01
C LEU A 206 -4.23 -9.97 9.97
N MET A 207 -3.19 -10.68 10.40
CA MET A 207 -2.14 -11.15 9.49
C MET A 207 -2.69 -12.13 8.46
N ARG A 208 -3.55 -13.05 8.89
CA ARG A 208 -4.10 -14.10 8.03
C ARG A 208 -5.16 -13.59 7.06
N ALA A 209 -6.12 -12.79 7.56
CA ALA A 209 -7.26 -12.34 6.77
C ALA A 209 -6.97 -11.10 5.93
N ILE A 210 -6.05 -10.24 6.36
CA ILE A 210 -5.80 -8.94 5.73
C ILE A 210 -4.41 -8.89 5.11
N ARG A 211 -3.35 -9.06 5.92
CA ARG A 211 -1.96 -8.86 5.45
C ARG A 211 -1.55 -9.88 4.38
N ASN A 212 -1.89 -11.17 4.55
CA ASN A 212 -1.49 -12.20 3.60
C ASN A 212 -2.19 -12.04 2.24
N PRO A 213 -3.54 -11.89 2.16
CA PRO A 213 -4.20 -11.63 0.89
C PRO A 213 -3.66 -10.36 0.21
N THR A 214 -3.54 -9.23 0.93
CA THR A 214 -3.03 -7.98 0.35
C THR A 214 -1.57 -8.06 -0.11
N ALA A 215 -0.79 -9.04 0.37
CA ALA A 215 0.58 -9.27 -0.06
C ALA A 215 0.70 -10.14 -1.31
N HIS A 216 -0.30 -10.99 -1.60
CA HIS A 216 -0.25 -12.01 -2.64
C HIS A 216 -1.28 -11.81 -3.74
N GLU A 217 -2.44 -11.24 -3.42
CA GLU A 217 -3.50 -11.00 -4.40
C GLU A 217 -3.37 -9.59 -5.03
N PRO A 218 -3.64 -9.47 -6.34
CA PRO A 218 -3.81 -8.17 -6.97
C PRO A 218 -4.95 -7.37 -6.32
N ALA A 219 -4.77 -6.05 -6.19
CA ALA A 219 -5.77 -5.16 -5.59
C ALA A 219 -7.16 -5.25 -6.25
N LEU A 220 -7.20 -5.55 -7.56
CA LEU A 220 -8.45 -5.72 -8.32
C LEU A 220 -9.20 -7.01 -7.99
N HIS A 221 -8.50 -8.03 -7.50
CA HIS A 221 -9.13 -9.30 -7.12
C HIS A 221 -9.67 -9.26 -5.69
N TRP A 222 -9.25 -8.31 -4.90
CA TRP A 222 -9.72 -8.09 -3.55
C TRP A 222 -9.93 -6.59 -3.28
N PRO A 223 -10.99 -6.00 -3.85
CA PRO A 223 -11.27 -4.58 -3.69
C PRO A 223 -11.58 -4.27 -2.22
N ILE A 224 -11.00 -3.19 -1.73
CA ILE A 224 -11.28 -2.61 -0.41
C ILE A 224 -11.86 -1.22 -0.68
N ASP A 225 -13.09 -1.01 -0.26
CA ASP A 225 -13.74 0.30 -0.37
C ASP A 225 -13.34 1.24 0.79
N GLU A 226 -13.89 2.45 0.79
CA GLU A 226 -13.56 3.47 1.79
C GLU A 226 -14.03 3.09 3.19
N GLN A 227 -15.19 2.43 3.31
CA GLN A 227 -15.73 2.01 4.60
C GLN A 227 -14.91 0.86 5.17
N ASP A 228 -14.65 -0.17 4.37
CA ASP A 228 -13.81 -1.30 4.76
C ASP A 228 -12.41 -0.83 5.18
N ALA A 229 -11.81 0.11 4.43
CA ALA A 229 -10.51 0.66 4.77
C ALA A 229 -10.55 1.40 6.12
N THR A 230 -11.59 2.19 6.37
CA THR A 230 -11.75 2.92 7.63
C THR A 230 -11.85 1.96 8.81
N ASP A 231 -12.65 0.91 8.68
CA ASP A 231 -12.87 -0.09 9.74
C ASP A 231 -11.59 -0.89 10.02
N VAL A 232 -10.90 -1.33 8.98
CA VAL A 232 -9.62 -2.06 9.13
C VAL A 232 -8.53 -1.17 9.71
N LEU A 233 -8.40 0.08 9.26
CA LEU A 233 -7.45 1.03 9.84
C LEU A 233 -7.75 1.33 11.31
N GLY A 234 -9.04 1.44 11.68
CA GLY A 234 -9.50 1.56 13.07
C GLY A 234 -9.12 0.36 13.92
N PHE A 235 -9.30 -0.85 13.39
CA PHE A 235 -8.91 -2.09 14.04
C PHE A 235 -7.39 -2.19 14.24
N ILE A 236 -6.60 -1.89 13.21
CA ILE A 236 -5.12 -1.87 13.33
C ILE A 236 -4.67 -0.79 14.31
N SER A 237 -5.33 0.37 14.30
CA SER A 237 -5.09 1.45 15.26
C SER A 237 -5.34 1.00 16.72
N PHE A 238 -6.40 0.22 16.95
CA PHE A 238 -6.64 -0.42 18.24
C PHE A 238 -5.51 -1.35 18.64
N LEU A 239 -5.07 -2.23 17.74
CA LEU A 239 -3.96 -3.17 18.02
C LEU A 239 -2.64 -2.46 18.30
N LEU A 240 -2.33 -1.36 17.59
CA LEU A 240 -1.16 -0.53 17.87
C LEU A 240 -1.22 0.09 19.26
N ARG A 241 -2.39 0.59 19.69
CA ARG A 241 -2.57 1.08 21.07
C ARG A 241 -2.39 -0.02 22.13
N GLN A 242 -2.76 -1.28 21.85
CA GLN A 242 -2.44 -2.39 22.76
C GLN A 242 -0.94 -2.70 22.76
N HIS A 243 -0.32 -2.68 21.58
CA HIS A 243 1.13 -2.84 21.42
C HIS A 243 1.92 -1.77 22.20
N ASP A 244 1.48 -0.52 22.22
CA ASP A 244 2.13 0.54 22.99
C ASP A 244 2.13 0.25 24.49
N LYS A 245 1.01 -0.27 25.01
CA LYS A 245 0.87 -0.67 26.42
C LYS A 245 1.69 -1.91 26.79
N ALA A 246 2.04 -2.74 25.79
CA ALA A 246 2.71 -4.00 26.05
C ALA A 246 4.11 -3.80 26.63
N VAL A 247 4.48 -4.66 27.57
CA VAL A 247 5.82 -4.74 28.15
C VAL A 247 6.55 -5.93 27.55
N TYR A 248 7.84 -5.75 27.23
CA TYR A 248 8.70 -6.86 26.83
C TYR A 248 9.19 -7.61 28.08
N VAL A 249 8.91 -8.90 28.15
CA VAL A 249 9.33 -9.81 29.24
C VAL A 249 10.21 -10.89 28.61
N PRO A 250 11.53 -10.88 28.84
CA PRO A 250 12.40 -11.93 28.34
C PRO A 250 11.96 -13.30 28.80
N THR A 251 11.97 -14.30 27.95
CA THR A 251 11.85 -15.70 28.37
C THR A 251 13.16 -16.10 29.06
N THR A 252 13.08 -16.53 30.30
CA THR A 252 14.20 -17.15 31.05
C THR A 252 14.60 -18.49 30.46
#